data_59222cc1771b0a10c968ffa52e6d10bd
#
_entry.id   59222cc1771b0a10c968ffa52e6d10bd
#
_cell.length_a   1.000
_cell.length_b   1.000
_cell.length_c   1.000
_cell.angle_alpha   90.00
_cell.angle_beta   90.00
_cell.angle_gamma   90.00
#
_symmetry.space_group_name_H-M   'P 1'
#
loop_
_entity.id
_entity.type
_entity.pdbx_description
1 polymer ?
#
loop_
_entity_poly.entity_id
_entity_poly.type
_entity_poly.pdbx_seq_one_letter_code
_entity_poly.pdbx_strand_id
1 'polypeptide(L)'
;LDFLSQALQLILSLSILVVLHEAGHFFPARWFKTRVEKFYLFFDPWFSLFKVKKGDTEYGIGWLPLGGYVKISGMIDESMDKEQMAKPPESWEFRAKPAWQRLIIMLGGVTVNLILGFLIYIMVMGVWGEVNIPMANVKNGYAVDSLLIDCGMESGDEILYFNDHFIPDDAGSLTLGFITNKFNTVTVERDETQLTIDLGEDFGQRMLDNGVKLPASPRVETYIKEITEDENAEKAGLLEEDKIVSVNGVQTPFFDQMREELKKHKKSTVTLGIIREGALIEKSCEVTKNATLGFSRKTAYDLFQPDTLRYGFLPSFGAGIRLGKEKLTSYVYTIRYLFSASGVKQMGGFGAIGGMFNPDWDWKGFWIATAFLSLILAFMNILPIPALDGGHVMFLIYEIIRGKAPPQKFMEIAQMIGMLLLLTLV
;
A
#
# COMPACT_ATOMS: atom_id res chain seq x y z
N LEU A 1 -19.81 0.26 12.51
CA LEU A 1 -18.75 -0.44 13.28
C LEU A 1 -17.48 -0.59 12.46
N ASP A 2 -17.57 -0.80 11.16
CA ASP A 2 -16.45 -1.05 10.24
C ASP A 2 -15.43 0.10 10.18
N PHE A 3 -15.92 1.33 10.04
CA PHE A 3 -15.07 2.51 10.08
C PHE A 3 -14.29 2.66 11.40
N LEU A 4 -14.93 2.32 12.53
CA LEU A 4 -14.28 2.39 13.84
C LEU A 4 -13.16 1.34 13.96
N SER A 5 -13.42 0.10 13.50
CA SER A 5 -12.43 -0.98 13.49
C SER A 5 -11.22 -0.59 12.64
N GLN A 6 -11.44 -0.11 11.41
CA GLN A 6 -10.38 0.37 10.52
C GLN A 6 -9.58 1.53 11.11
N ALA A 7 -10.26 2.51 11.73
CA ALA A 7 -9.63 3.64 12.39
C ALA A 7 -8.75 3.21 13.57
N LEU A 8 -9.22 2.28 14.39
CA LEU A 8 -8.46 1.74 15.53
C LEU A 8 -7.22 0.96 15.04
N GLN A 9 -7.37 0.13 14.01
CA GLN A 9 -6.24 -0.57 13.40
C GLN A 9 -5.21 0.41 12.83
N LEU A 10 -5.65 1.45 12.12
CA LEU A 10 -4.78 2.48 11.58
C LEU A 10 -4.03 3.21 12.70
N ILE A 11 -4.71 3.65 13.75
CA ILE A 11 -4.09 4.34 14.89
C ILE A 11 -3.07 3.43 15.58
N LEU A 12 -3.40 2.17 15.79
CA LEU A 12 -2.47 1.20 16.41
C LEU A 12 -1.22 0.99 15.53
N SER A 13 -1.42 0.78 14.23
CA SER A 13 -0.33 0.64 13.25
C SER A 13 0.57 1.87 13.25
N LEU A 14 0.01 3.07 13.09
CA LEU A 14 0.76 4.32 13.11
C LEU A 14 1.48 4.54 14.45
N SER A 15 0.87 4.18 15.57
CA SER A 15 1.51 4.30 16.89
C SER A 15 2.78 3.46 16.98
N ILE A 16 2.73 2.20 16.49
CA ILE A 16 3.90 1.32 16.45
C ILE A 16 4.99 1.90 15.55
N LEU A 17 4.61 2.30 14.33
CA LEU A 17 5.54 2.79 13.32
C LEU A 17 6.22 4.09 13.74
N VAL A 18 5.45 5.03 14.27
CA VAL A 18 5.94 6.35 14.69
C VAL A 18 6.86 6.22 15.90
N VAL A 19 6.47 5.49 16.94
CA VAL A 19 7.33 5.32 18.13
C VAL A 19 8.67 4.70 17.77
N LEU A 20 8.67 3.69 16.90
CA LEU A 20 9.91 3.04 16.49
C LEU A 20 10.74 3.92 15.55
N HIS A 21 10.10 4.70 14.67
CA HIS A 21 10.75 5.70 13.84
C HIS A 21 11.49 6.75 14.69
N GLU A 22 10.78 7.36 15.63
CA GLU A 22 11.34 8.36 16.55
C GLU A 22 12.45 7.76 17.44
N ALA A 23 12.29 6.50 17.85
CA ALA A 23 13.34 5.77 18.56
C ALA A 23 14.60 5.59 17.69
N GLY A 24 14.42 5.46 16.37
CA GLY A 24 15.52 5.42 15.42
C GLY A 24 16.38 6.68 15.41
N HIS A 25 15.81 7.86 15.64
CA HIS A 25 16.55 9.11 15.84
C HIS A 25 17.08 9.26 17.28
N PHE A 26 16.26 8.88 18.24
CA PHE A 26 16.54 9.04 19.67
C PHE A 26 17.78 8.28 20.12
N PHE A 27 17.90 7.00 19.78
CA PHE A 27 19.02 6.16 20.26
C PHE A 27 20.37 6.61 19.72
N PRO A 28 20.56 6.89 18.41
CA PRO A 28 21.81 7.43 17.90
C PRO A 28 22.15 8.82 18.48
N ALA A 29 21.14 9.70 18.66
CA ALA A 29 21.35 10.99 19.28
C ALA A 29 21.93 10.83 20.70
N ARG A 30 21.34 9.97 21.51
CA ARG A 30 21.84 9.64 22.87
C ARG A 30 23.22 8.99 22.83
N TRP A 31 23.49 8.10 21.90
CA TRP A 31 24.77 7.44 21.71
C TRP A 31 25.88 8.45 21.43
N PHE A 32 25.63 9.43 20.58
CA PHE A 32 26.57 10.52 20.31
C PHE A 32 26.52 11.66 21.33
N LYS A 33 25.90 11.45 22.50
CA LYS A 33 25.78 12.42 23.58
C LYS A 33 25.14 13.75 23.08
N THR A 34 24.17 13.66 22.18
CA THR A 34 23.33 14.77 21.80
C THR A 34 22.12 14.80 22.74
N ARG A 35 21.77 15.97 23.24
CA ARG A 35 20.65 16.15 24.15
C ARG A 35 19.34 16.01 23.37
N VAL A 36 18.42 15.21 23.91
CA VAL A 36 17.06 15.09 23.42
C VAL A 36 16.15 15.73 24.45
N GLU A 37 15.39 16.75 24.04
CA GLU A 37 14.50 17.51 24.90
C GLU A 37 13.13 16.86 25.07
N LYS A 38 12.55 16.36 23.96
CA LYS A 38 11.25 15.71 23.97
C LYS A 38 11.26 14.43 23.15
N PHE A 39 10.44 13.45 23.57
CA PHE A 39 10.12 12.25 22.84
C PHE A 39 8.61 12.01 22.99
N TYR A 40 7.86 12.23 21.92
CA TYR A 40 6.42 12.21 21.98
C TYR A 40 5.80 11.27 20.96
N LEU A 41 4.91 10.41 21.42
CA LEU A 41 3.94 9.76 20.57
C LEU A 41 2.78 10.73 20.37
N PHE A 42 2.46 11.03 19.13
CA PHE A 42 1.48 12.02 18.70
C PHE A 42 1.83 13.47 19.01
N PHE A 43 1.31 14.38 18.20
CA PHE A 43 1.49 15.79 18.42
C PHE A 43 0.65 16.29 19.60
N ASP A 44 1.20 17.24 20.33
CA ASP A 44 0.60 17.82 21.54
C ASP A 44 0.30 19.35 21.42
N PRO A 45 -0.30 19.85 20.32
CA PRO A 45 -0.63 21.24 20.23
C PRO A 45 -1.54 21.61 21.41
N TRP A 46 -1.09 22.62 22.19
CA TRP A 46 -1.71 23.19 23.38
C TRP A 46 -1.62 22.31 24.64
N PHE A 47 -1.79 21.00 24.62
CA PHE A 47 -1.70 20.13 25.79
C PHE A 47 -1.29 18.70 25.45
N SER A 48 -0.70 18.02 26.44
CA SER A 48 -0.36 16.61 26.36
C SER A 48 -1.36 15.79 27.18
N LEU A 49 -1.73 14.59 26.70
CA LEU A 49 -2.56 13.63 27.47
C LEU A 49 -1.79 13.08 28.67
N PHE A 50 -0.51 12.82 28.46
CA PHE A 50 0.41 12.34 29.48
C PHE A 50 1.80 12.86 29.21
N LYS A 51 2.55 13.22 30.28
CA LYS A 51 3.95 13.55 30.17
C LYS A 51 4.72 13.25 31.44
N VAL A 52 5.96 12.83 31.29
CA VAL A 52 6.90 12.57 32.38
C VAL A 52 8.31 13.00 31.98
N LYS A 53 9.00 13.73 32.85
CA LYS A 53 10.38 14.14 32.61
C LYS A 53 11.34 13.14 33.28
N LYS A 54 12.29 12.61 32.50
CA LYS A 54 13.34 11.73 33.01
C LYS A 54 14.70 12.22 32.49
N GLY A 55 15.52 12.74 33.38
CA GLY A 55 16.78 13.41 33.01
C GLY A 55 16.50 14.67 32.18
N ASP A 56 17.16 14.79 31.04
CA ASP A 56 17.01 15.93 30.14
C ASP A 56 15.80 15.77 29.17
N THR A 57 15.18 14.60 29.12
CA THR A 57 14.14 14.28 28.14
C THR A 57 12.76 14.28 28.81
N GLU A 58 11.80 14.96 28.21
CA GLU A 58 10.38 14.85 28.49
C GLU A 58 9.75 13.84 27.56
N TYR A 59 9.17 12.78 28.11
CA TYR A 59 8.42 11.73 27.38
C TYR A 59 6.94 12.01 27.51
N GLY A 60 6.20 11.95 26.41
CA GLY A 60 4.79 12.27 26.46
C GLY A 60 3.95 11.59 25.37
N ILE A 61 2.63 11.72 25.55
CA ILE A 61 1.63 11.32 24.57
C ILE A 61 0.78 12.55 24.27
N GLY A 62 0.80 12.98 23.03
CA GLY A 62 -0.09 14.02 22.51
C GLY A 62 -1.49 13.50 22.24
N TRP A 63 -2.42 14.37 21.94
CA TRP A 63 -3.80 14.01 21.64
C TRP A 63 -4.09 13.88 20.14
N LEU A 64 -3.21 14.39 19.26
CA LEU A 64 -3.43 14.44 17.83
C LEU A 64 -2.68 13.30 17.12
N PRO A 65 -3.36 12.21 16.66
CA PRO A 65 -2.71 10.99 16.16
C PRO A 65 -2.26 11.10 14.69
N LEU A 66 -1.61 12.23 14.34
CA LEU A 66 -1.10 12.49 12.98
C LEU A 66 0.41 12.27 12.84
N GLY A 67 1.09 11.76 13.87
CA GLY A 67 2.52 11.53 13.87
C GLY A 67 3.07 11.67 15.29
N GLY A 68 4.38 11.56 15.46
CA GLY A 68 5.10 11.83 16.68
C GLY A 68 6.29 12.75 16.40
N TYR A 69 7.09 13.03 17.41
CA TYR A 69 8.30 13.79 17.21
C TYR A 69 9.34 13.55 18.30
N VAL A 70 10.59 13.68 17.91
CA VAL A 70 11.71 13.74 18.82
C VAL A 70 12.40 15.09 18.68
N LYS A 71 12.36 15.95 19.72
CA LYS A 71 13.04 17.23 19.71
C LYS A 71 14.49 17.06 20.14
N ILE A 72 15.41 17.20 19.18
CA ILE A 72 16.85 17.12 19.38
C ILE A 72 17.40 18.54 19.49
N SER A 73 18.11 18.85 20.59
CA SER A 73 18.65 20.19 20.84
C SER A 73 19.59 20.66 19.72
N GLY A 74 19.39 21.88 19.24
CA GLY A 74 20.22 22.50 18.20
C GLY A 74 20.00 21.94 16.79
N MET A 75 18.88 21.26 16.55
CA MET A 75 18.40 20.87 15.23
C MET A 75 17.39 21.91 14.73
N ILE A 76 17.41 22.21 13.43
CA ILE A 76 16.36 23.00 12.78
C ILE A 76 15.23 22.02 12.49
N ASP A 77 14.23 22.02 13.34
CA ASP A 77 13.02 21.22 13.21
C ASP A 77 11.78 22.12 12.96
N GLU A 78 10.61 21.53 12.99
CA GLU A 78 9.34 22.22 12.79
C GLU A 78 9.06 23.29 13.87
N SER A 79 9.71 23.20 15.03
CA SER A 79 9.54 24.16 16.14
C SER A 79 10.25 25.51 15.89
N MET A 80 11.16 25.57 14.90
CA MET A 80 11.93 26.77 14.51
C MET A 80 12.42 27.60 15.70
N ASP A 81 13.11 26.95 16.67
CA ASP A 81 13.58 27.59 17.89
C ASP A 81 14.71 28.59 17.58
N LYS A 82 14.32 29.78 17.10
CA LYS A 82 15.22 30.86 16.67
C LYS A 82 16.07 31.39 17.81
N GLU A 83 15.57 31.37 19.05
CA GLU A 83 16.28 31.91 20.21
C GLU A 83 17.46 31.00 20.57
N GLN A 84 17.29 29.69 20.52
CA GLN A 84 18.39 28.74 20.74
C GLN A 84 19.42 28.82 19.61
N MET A 85 18.94 28.89 18.36
CA MET A 85 19.82 28.94 17.19
C MET A 85 20.66 30.22 17.10
N ALA A 86 20.24 31.31 17.71
CA ALA A 86 20.98 32.59 17.77
C ALA A 86 22.21 32.54 18.73
N LYS A 87 22.25 31.57 19.65
CA LYS A 87 23.34 31.42 20.62
C LYS A 87 24.49 30.57 20.00
N PRO A 88 25.74 30.70 20.52
CA PRO A 88 26.83 29.82 20.13
C PRO A 88 26.46 28.35 20.37
N PRO A 89 26.89 27.40 19.49
CA PRO A 89 26.57 26.00 19.64
C PRO A 89 27.22 25.37 20.86
N GLU A 90 26.43 24.68 21.65
CA GLU A 90 26.90 23.91 22.80
C GLU A 90 27.33 22.50 22.38
N SER A 91 28.29 21.90 23.08
CA SER A 91 28.88 20.59 22.73
C SER A 91 27.87 19.44 22.69
N TRP A 92 26.75 19.56 23.38
CA TRP A 92 25.64 18.61 23.43
C TRP A 92 24.54 18.88 22.38
N GLU A 93 24.70 19.90 21.54
CA GLU A 93 23.74 20.18 20.48
C GLU A 93 24.04 19.39 19.18
N PHE A 94 23.00 19.10 18.41
CA PHE A 94 23.09 18.43 17.13
C PHE A 94 24.05 19.16 16.15
N ARG A 95 23.93 20.47 16.03
CA ARG A 95 24.77 21.31 15.16
C ARG A 95 26.24 21.34 15.51
N ALA A 96 26.61 20.98 16.76
CA ALA A 96 27.99 20.90 17.21
C ALA A 96 28.64 19.54 16.87
N LYS A 97 27.87 18.55 16.41
CA LYS A 97 28.38 17.23 16.08
C LYS A 97 28.96 17.19 14.66
N PRO A 98 29.95 16.33 14.42
CA PRO A 98 30.45 16.07 13.06
C PRO A 98 29.31 15.66 12.11
N ALA A 99 29.39 16.02 10.82
CA ALA A 99 28.34 15.76 9.85
C ALA A 99 27.94 14.28 9.74
N TRP A 100 28.92 13.35 9.84
CA TRP A 100 28.65 11.91 9.80
C TRP A 100 27.81 11.40 10.99
N GLN A 101 28.00 11.98 12.21
CA GLN A 101 27.17 11.62 13.37
C GLN A 101 25.73 12.12 13.19
N ARG A 102 25.59 13.35 12.69
CA ARG A 102 24.29 13.93 12.34
C ARG A 102 23.59 13.13 11.26
N LEU A 103 24.33 12.65 10.27
CA LEU A 103 23.79 11.79 9.22
C LEU A 103 23.25 10.47 9.77
N ILE A 104 23.96 9.82 10.68
CA ILE A 104 23.49 8.59 11.34
C ILE A 104 22.22 8.84 12.17
N ILE A 105 22.15 9.98 12.88
CA ILE A 105 20.97 10.36 13.64
C ILE A 105 19.78 10.52 12.68
N MET A 106 19.94 11.22 11.57
CA MET A 106 18.85 11.46 10.61
C MET A 106 18.42 10.21 9.84
N LEU A 107 19.35 9.33 9.49
CA LEU A 107 19.03 8.06 8.84
C LEU A 107 18.40 7.03 9.80
N GLY A 108 18.48 7.27 11.11
CA GLY A 108 18.04 6.31 12.12
C GLY A 108 16.58 5.92 12.00
N GLY A 109 15.66 6.91 11.87
CA GLY A 109 14.24 6.67 11.72
C GLY A 109 13.90 5.87 10.46
N VAL A 110 14.45 6.29 9.32
CA VAL A 110 14.29 5.59 8.03
C VAL A 110 14.79 4.15 8.10
N THR A 111 15.96 3.94 8.69
CA THR A 111 16.58 2.61 8.83
C THR A 111 15.72 1.69 9.69
N VAL A 112 15.19 2.19 10.81
CA VAL A 112 14.32 1.41 11.69
C VAL A 112 13.03 1.02 10.97
N ASN A 113 12.38 1.93 10.26
CA ASN A 113 11.16 1.61 9.52
C ASN A 113 11.42 0.61 8.39
N LEU A 114 12.53 0.73 7.68
CA LEU A 114 12.90 -0.22 6.63
C LEU A 114 13.10 -1.63 7.21
N ILE A 115 13.90 -1.75 8.27
CA ILE A 115 14.16 -3.04 8.94
C ILE A 115 12.85 -3.61 9.52
N LEU A 116 12.04 -2.78 10.17
CA LEU A 116 10.77 -3.18 10.77
C LEU A 116 9.82 -3.77 9.72
N GLY A 117 9.65 -3.10 8.58
CA GLY A 117 8.81 -3.59 7.49
C GLY A 117 9.22 -4.99 7.03
N PHE A 118 10.51 -5.22 6.81
CA PHE A 118 11.01 -6.56 6.46
C PHE A 118 10.85 -7.58 7.59
N LEU A 119 11.11 -7.20 8.85
CA LEU A 119 10.92 -8.10 9.99
C LEU A 119 9.46 -8.52 10.15
N ILE A 120 8.51 -7.61 9.96
CA ILE A 120 7.09 -7.94 10.01
C ILE A 120 6.72 -8.90 8.86
N TYR A 121 7.20 -8.69 7.63
CA TYR A 121 6.96 -9.64 6.54
C TYR A 121 7.56 -11.01 6.81
N ILE A 122 8.77 -11.09 7.38
CA ILE A 122 9.38 -12.35 7.81
C ILE A 122 8.48 -13.05 8.85
N MET A 123 7.99 -12.30 9.84
CA MET A 123 7.06 -12.82 10.84
C MET A 123 5.76 -13.33 10.18
N VAL A 124 5.16 -12.57 9.28
CA VAL A 124 3.94 -12.97 8.57
C VAL A 124 4.14 -14.27 7.79
N MET A 125 5.26 -14.40 7.07
CA MET A 125 5.60 -15.63 6.34
C MET A 125 5.82 -16.82 7.27
N GLY A 126 6.44 -16.61 8.43
CA GLY A 126 6.67 -17.67 9.42
C GLY A 126 5.42 -18.11 10.16
N VAL A 127 4.48 -17.20 10.45
CA VAL A 127 3.28 -17.49 11.24
C VAL A 127 2.13 -17.99 10.37
N TRP A 128 1.83 -17.30 9.27
CA TRP A 128 0.67 -17.58 8.42
C TRP A 128 1.02 -18.25 7.10
N GLY A 129 2.26 -18.13 6.65
CA GLY A 129 2.66 -18.61 5.34
C GLY A 129 2.15 -17.73 4.19
N GLU A 130 2.37 -18.22 2.98
CA GLU A 130 1.94 -17.62 1.72
C GLU A 130 0.82 -18.44 1.10
N VAL A 131 -0.19 -17.77 0.58
CA VAL A 131 -1.33 -18.40 -0.08
C VAL A 131 -1.25 -18.05 -1.55
N ASN A 132 -1.03 -19.03 -2.40
CA ASN A 132 -0.86 -18.88 -3.84
C ASN A 132 -1.90 -19.70 -4.58
N ILE A 133 -2.34 -19.22 -5.74
CA ILE A 133 -3.16 -19.98 -6.67
C ILE A 133 -2.21 -20.52 -7.74
N PRO A 134 -1.99 -21.85 -7.82
CA PRO A 134 -1.23 -22.44 -8.91
C PRO A 134 -1.85 -22.08 -10.27
N MET A 135 -1.04 -21.72 -11.26
CA MET A 135 -1.52 -21.39 -12.61
C MET A 135 -2.42 -22.49 -13.19
N ALA A 136 -2.07 -23.75 -12.95
CA ALA A 136 -2.83 -24.92 -13.40
C ALA A 136 -4.25 -25.03 -12.80
N ASN A 137 -4.56 -24.29 -11.72
CA ASN A 137 -5.90 -24.31 -11.11
C ASN A 137 -6.84 -23.28 -11.77
N VAL A 138 -6.33 -22.37 -12.61
CA VAL A 138 -7.12 -21.35 -13.30
C VAL A 138 -7.67 -21.89 -14.62
N LYS A 139 -8.71 -22.70 -14.53
CA LYS A 139 -9.32 -23.41 -15.68
C LYS A 139 -10.29 -22.56 -16.52
N ASN A 140 -10.71 -21.41 -16.01
CA ASN A 140 -11.65 -20.52 -16.71
C ASN A 140 -10.92 -19.40 -17.48
N GLY A 141 -9.59 -19.50 -17.59
CA GLY A 141 -8.76 -18.45 -18.16
C GLY A 141 -8.76 -17.17 -17.35
N TYR A 142 -8.38 -16.08 -17.98
CA TYR A 142 -8.23 -14.78 -17.36
C TYR A 142 -9.24 -13.77 -17.92
N ALA A 143 -9.77 -12.94 -17.04
CA ALA A 143 -10.43 -11.70 -17.42
C ALA A 143 -9.34 -10.65 -17.67
N VAL A 144 -9.35 -10.02 -18.83
CA VAL A 144 -8.29 -9.10 -19.28
C VAL A 144 -8.84 -7.69 -19.51
N ASP A 145 -8.00 -6.70 -19.27
CA ASP A 145 -8.28 -5.28 -19.55
C ASP A 145 -8.06 -4.95 -21.04
N SER A 146 -8.58 -3.80 -21.46
CA SER A 146 -8.47 -3.28 -22.83
C SER A 146 -7.03 -3.27 -23.36
N LEU A 147 -6.02 -2.98 -22.52
CA LEU A 147 -4.62 -2.98 -22.97
C LEU A 147 -4.12 -4.35 -23.41
N LEU A 148 -4.53 -5.41 -22.72
CA LEU A 148 -4.21 -6.79 -23.11
C LEU A 148 -5.04 -7.22 -24.33
N ILE A 149 -6.28 -6.75 -24.44
CA ILE A 149 -7.11 -6.96 -25.65
C ILE A 149 -6.45 -6.33 -26.87
N ASP A 150 -5.94 -5.10 -26.75
CA ASP A 150 -5.21 -4.41 -27.81
C ASP A 150 -3.91 -5.13 -28.24
N CYS A 151 -3.31 -5.92 -27.34
CA CYS A 151 -2.20 -6.81 -27.65
C CYS A 151 -2.64 -8.13 -28.34
N GLY A 152 -3.94 -8.44 -28.40
CA GLY A 152 -4.48 -9.65 -28.98
C GLY A 152 -4.89 -10.73 -28.00
N MET A 153 -4.86 -10.47 -26.69
CA MET A 153 -5.37 -11.35 -25.66
C MET A 153 -6.89 -11.24 -25.55
N GLU A 154 -7.59 -12.30 -25.20
CA GLU A 154 -9.04 -12.31 -25.00
C GLU A 154 -9.40 -12.80 -23.59
N SER A 155 -10.53 -12.32 -23.05
CA SER A 155 -11.05 -12.84 -21.78
C SER A 155 -11.50 -14.29 -21.94
N GLY A 156 -10.87 -15.17 -21.19
CA GLY A 156 -11.02 -16.62 -21.28
C GLY A 156 -9.77 -17.35 -21.72
N ASP A 157 -8.76 -16.65 -22.23
CA ASP A 157 -7.47 -17.25 -22.52
C ASP A 157 -6.86 -17.84 -21.26
N GLU A 158 -6.36 -19.07 -21.35
CA GLU A 158 -5.59 -19.72 -20.30
C GLU A 158 -4.11 -19.36 -20.46
N ILE A 159 -3.54 -18.64 -19.49
CA ILE A 159 -2.11 -18.29 -19.51
C ILE A 159 -1.30 -19.54 -19.17
N LEU A 160 -0.46 -19.97 -20.11
CA LEU A 160 0.44 -21.11 -19.93
C LEU A 160 1.76 -20.67 -19.29
N TYR A 161 2.40 -19.65 -19.83
CA TYR A 161 3.66 -19.09 -19.33
C TYR A 161 3.92 -17.71 -19.92
N PHE A 162 4.90 -17.01 -19.32
CA PHE A 162 5.44 -15.74 -19.82
C PHE A 162 6.86 -15.93 -20.36
N ASN A 163 7.27 -15.10 -21.32
CA ASN A 163 8.60 -15.13 -21.92
C ASN A 163 9.06 -16.57 -22.27
N ASP A 164 10.30 -16.91 -21.94
CA ASP A 164 10.88 -18.25 -22.16
C ASP A 164 10.45 -19.24 -21.06
N HIS A 165 9.16 -19.58 -21.01
CA HIS A 165 8.55 -20.54 -20.07
C HIS A 165 8.57 -20.15 -18.59
N PHE A 166 8.55 -18.85 -18.27
CA PHE A 166 8.41 -18.38 -16.89
C PHE A 166 6.96 -18.55 -16.42
N ILE A 167 6.76 -19.34 -15.37
CA ILE A 167 5.45 -19.54 -14.72
C ILE A 167 5.49 -18.83 -13.36
N PRO A 168 4.61 -17.84 -13.12
CA PRO A 168 4.48 -17.21 -11.81
C PRO A 168 4.02 -18.18 -10.73
N ASP A 169 4.50 -18.00 -9.50
CA ASP A 169 4.10 -18.81 -8.35
C ASP A 169 2.63 -18.60 -7.96
N ASP A 170 2.09 -17.42 -8.21
CA ASP A 170 0.71 -17.05 -7.88
C ASP A 170 -0.04 -16.48 -9.09
N ALA A 171 -1.02 -17.20 -9.58
CA ALA A 171 -1.91 -16.78 -10.66
C ALA A 171 -2.75 -15.53 -10.34
N GLY A 172 -2.98 -15.26 -9.05
CA GLY A 172 -3.73 -14.10 -8.58
C GLY A 172 -2.94 -12.79 -8.54
N SER A 173 -1.60 -12.85 -8.67
CA SER A 173 -0.70 -11.70 -8.47
C SER A 173 0.25 -11.45 -9.64
N LEU A 174 -0.30 -11.19 -10.82
CA LEU A 174 0.48 -10.95 -12.04
C LEU A 174 0.89 -9.49 -12.26
N THR A 175 0.23 -8.55 -11.57
CA THR A 175 0.35 -7.11 -11.83
C THR A 175 1.78 -6.59 -11.77
N LEU A 176 2.59 -7.07 -10.81
CA LEU A 176 3.97 -6.62 -10.68
C LEU A 176 4.82 -7.01 -11.89
N GLY A 177 4.62 -8.22 -12.44
CA GLY A 177 5.32 -8.65 -13.64
C GLY A 177 5.02 -7.79 -14.85
N PHE A 178 3.77 -7.40 -15.01
CA PHE A 178 3.35 -6.49 -16.08
C PHE A 178 3.92 -5.06 -15.89
N ILE A 179 3.74 -4.47 -14.71
CA ILE A 179 4.13 -3.06 -14.48
C ILE A 179 5.66 -2.87 -14.50
N THR A 180 6.43 -3.90 -14.20
CA THR A 180 7.89 -3.86 -14.23
C THR A 180 8.49 -4.26 -15.57
N ASN A 181 7.65 -4.52 -16.58
CA ASN A 181 8.04 -5.07 -17.88
C ASN A 181 8.86 -6.39 -17.75
N LYS A 182 8.58 -7.16 -16.69
CA LYS A 182 9.15 -8.51 -16.56
C LYS A 182 8.50 -9.47 -17.56
N PHE A 183 7.27 -9.19 -17.98
CA PHE A 183 6.50 -9.95 -18.94
C PHE A 183 6.49 -9.21 -20.29
N ASN A 184 7.27 -9.67 -21.26
CA ASN A 184 7.32 -9.11 -22.61
C ASN A 184 6.45 -9.89 -23.59
N THR A 185 6.32 -11.20 -23.38
CA THR A 185 5.43 -12.06 -24.13
C THR A 185 4.60 -12.91 -23.18
N VAL A 186 3.39 -13.27 -23.59
CA VAL A 186 2.54 -14.23 -22.90
C VAL A 186 2.12 -15.30 -23.89
N THR A 187 2.28 -16.57 -23.52
CA THR A 187 1.72 -17.71 -24.28
C THR A 187 0.46 -18.17 -23.59
N VAL A 188 -0.62 -18.18 -24.35
CA VAL A 188 -1.96 -18.56 -23.92
C VAL A 188 -2.45 -19.75 -24.71
N GLU A 189 -3.40 -20.50 -24.13
CA GLU A 189 -4.22 -21.48 -24.83
C GLU A 189 -5.61 -20.89 -25.07
N ARG A 190 -6.04 -20.87 -26.34
CA ARG A 190 -7.35 -20.43 -26.80
C ARG A 190 -7.88 -21.47 -27.78
N ASP A 191 -9.05 -22.05 -27.51
CA ASP A 191 -9.67 -23.09 -28.34
C ASP A 191 -8.69 -24.21 -28.74
N GLU A 192 -7.99 -24.76 -27.74
CA GLU A 192 -6.98 -25.82 -27.90
C GLU A 192 -5.76 -25.42 -28.77
N THR A 193 -5.59 -24.14 -29.04
CA THR A 193 -4.47 -23.60 -29.84
C THR A 193 -3.60 -22.70 -28.99
N GLN A 194 -2.29 -22.94 -29.04
CA GLN A 194 -1.31 -22.09 -28.35
C GLN A 194 -0.98 -20.85 -29.20
N LEU A 195 -1.10 -19.69 -28.58
CA LEU A 195 -0.82 -18.39 -29.18
C LEU A 195 0.20 -17.65 -28.31
N THR A 196 1.26 -17.16 -28.93
CA THR A 196 2.20 -16.26 -28.25
C THR A 196 1.90 -14.82 -28.63
N ILE A 197 1.64 -14.01 -27.64
CA ILE A 197 1.22 -12.61 -27.76
C ILE A 197 2.36 -11.74 -27.26
N ASP A 198 2.79 -10.78 -28.08
CA ASP A 198 3.79 -9.79 -27.74
C ASP A 198 3.14 -8.61 -26.99
N LEU A 199 3.61 -8.32 -25.79
CA LEU A 199 3.10 -7.22 -24.97
C LEU A 199 3.85 -5.91 -25.24
N GLY A 200 5.06 -5.99 -25.82
CA GLY A 200 5.97 -4.89 -26.00
C GLY A 200 6.76 -4.52 -24.73
N GLU A 201 7.89 -3.86 -24.94
CA GLU A 201 8.80 -3.47 -23.84
C GLU A 201 8.24 -2.31 -22.97
N ASP A 202 7.20 -1.63 -23.44
CA ASP A 202 6.59 -0.46 -22.79
C ASP A 202 5.25 -0.75 -22.11
N PHE A 203 4.85 -2.02 -21.99
CA PHE A 203 3.53 -2.40 -21.47
C PHE A 203 3.27 -1.82 -20.08
N GLY A 204 4.24 -1.89 -19.17
CA GLY A 204 4.13 -1.30 -17.84
C GLY A 204 3.92 0.22 -17.86
N GLN A 205 4.57 0.92 -18.79
CA GLN A 205 4.35 2.37 -18.96
C GLN A 205 2.93 2.64 -19.49
N ARG A 206 2.46 1.87 -20.47
CA ARG A 206 1.07 1.98 -20.99
C ARG A 206 0.03 1.71 -19.92
N MET A 207 0.29 0.74 -19.01
CA MET A 207 -0.58 0.53 -17.83
C MET A 207 -0.67 1.79 -16.97
N LEU A 208 0.46 2.43 -16.68
CA LEU A 208 0.51 3.64 -15.87
C LEU A 208 -0.21 4.80 -16.54
N ASP A 209 0.02 5.02 -17.84
CA ASP A 209 -0.58 6.12 -18.60
C ASP A 209 -2.10 5.99 -18.72
N ASN A 210 -2.61 4.76 -18.82
CA ASN A 210 -4.05 4.46 -18.91
C ASN A 210 -4.72 4.20 -17.54
N GLY A 211 -3.97 4.22 -16.43
CA GLY A 211 -4.51 3.99 -15.10
C GLY A 211 -4.96 2.56 -14.84
N VAL A 212 -4.44 1.61 -15.58
CA VAL A 212 -4.76 0.19 -15.43
C VAL A 212 -4.02 -0.38 -14.23
N LYS A 213 -4.77 -0.83 -13.22
CA LYS A 213 -4.21 -1.38 -11.98
C LYS A 213 -4.10 -2.90 -11.99
N LEU A 214 -4.98 -3.57 -12.73
CA LEU A 214 -5.09 -5.02 -12.79
C LEU A 214 -5.35 -5.43 -14.25
N PRO A 215 -4.30 -5.65 -15.05
CA PRO A 215 -4.47 -5.94 -16.47
C PRO A 215 -5.07 -7.32 -16.74
N ALA A 216 -4.76 -8.30 -15.87
CA ALA A 216 -5.32 -9.65 -15.93
C ALA A 216 -5.65 -10.15 -14.53
N SER A 217 -6.74 -10.89 -14.40
CA SER A 217 -7.10 -11.60 -13.16
C SER A 217 -7.74 -12.94 -13.50
N PRO A 218 -7.55 -13.99 -12.67
CA PRO A 218 -8.24 -15.25 -12.87
C PRO A 218 -9.74 -15.03 -13.01
N ARG A 219 -10.33 -15.62 -14.04
CA ARG A 219 -11.75 -15.48 -14.36
C ARG A 219 -12.57 -16.35 -13.43
N VAL A 220 -13.51 -15.73 -12.73
CA VAL A 220 -14.30 -16.38 -11.68
C VAL A 220 -15.79 -16.28 -11.98
N GLU A 221 -16.50 -17.33 -11.63
CA GLU A 221 -17.96 -17.32 -11.59
C GLU A 221 -18.46 -16.35 -10.51
N THR A 222 -19.66 -15.79 -10.67
CA THR A 222 -20.18 -14.79 -9.76
C THR A 222 -20.96 -15.44 -8.61
N TYR A 223 -20.26 -15.79 -7.54
CA TYR A 223 -20.88 -16.19 -6.28
C TYR A 223 -20.90 -15.01 -5.31
N ILE A 224 -22.05 -14.79 -4.66
CA ILE A 224 -22.18 -13.80 -3.58
C ILE A 224 -21.48 -14.37 -2.34
N LYS A 225 -20.54 -13.60 -1.78
CA LYS A 225 -19.83 -13.95 -0.54
C LYS A 225 -20.52 -13.34 0.67
N GLU A 226 -20.92 -12.07 0.56
CA GLU A 226 -21.51 -11.29 1.65
C GLU A 226 -22.43 -10.21 1.06
N ILE A 227 -23.55 -9.98 1.70
CA ILE A 227 -24.50 -8.92 1.32
C ILE A 227 -24.19 -7.66 2.15
N THR A 228 -24.14 -6.52 1.46
CA THR A 228 -23.98 -5.23 2.13
C THR A 228 -25.35 -4.78 2.66
N GLU A 229 -25.43 -4.52 3.97
CA GLU A 229 -26.65 -4.03 4.64
C GLU A 229 -27.18 -2.74 4.00
N ASP A 230 -28.50 -2.61 3.93
CA ASP A 230 -29.23 -1.46 3.35
C ASP A 230 -28.99 -1.19 1.85
N GLU A 231 -28.22 -2.04 1.15
CA GLU A 231 -27.94 -1.92 -0.28
C GLU A 231 -28.97 -2.68 -1.15
N ASN A 232 -28.84 -2.53 -2.47
CA ASN A 232 -29.82 -3.03 -3.44
C ASN A 232 -29.90 -4.57 -3.49
N ALA A 233 -28.80 -5.27 -3.24
CA ALA A 233 -28.77 -6.73 -3.20
C ALA A 233 -29.66 -7.30 -2.09
N GLU A 234 -29.57 -6.73 -0.88
CA GLU A 234 -30.41 -7.11 0.25
C GLU A 234 -31.89 -6.86 -0.04
N LYS A 235 -32.21 -5.65 -0.54
CA LYS A 235 -33.58 -5.26 -0.93
C LYS A 235 -34.19 -6.17 -1.99
N ALA A 236 -33.36 -6.70 -2.90
CA ALA A 236 -33.76 -7.66 -3.94
C ALA A 236 -33.96 -9.09 -3.38
N GLY A 237 -33.56 -9.35 -2.12
CA GLY A 237 -33.63 -10.68 -1.51
C GLY A 237 -32.58 -11.64 -2.10
N LEU A 238 -31.40 -11.12 -2.49
CA LEU A 238 -30.24 -11.94 -2.78
C LEU A 238 -29.68 -12.49 -1.47
N LEU A 239 -29.02 -13.64 -1.52
CA LEU A 239 -28.46 -14.31 -0.35
C LEU A 239 -26.97 -14.67 -0.63
N GLU A 240 -26.25 -14.94 0.43
CA GLU A 240 -24.93 -15.55 0.35
C GLU A 240 -25.03 -16.90 -0.37
N GLU A 241 -23.97 -17.28 -1.07
CA GLU A 241 -23.87 -18.45 -1.93
C GLU A 241 -24.75 -18.42 -3.20
N ASP A 242 -25.57 -17.40 -3.44
CA ASP A 242 -26.25 -17.25 -4.73
C ASP A 242 -25.21 -17.14 -5.86
N LYS A 243 -25.42 -17.90 -6.93
CA LYS A 243 -24.62 -17.79 -8.16
C LYS A 243 -25.39 -17.02 -9.22
N ILE A 244 -24.89 -15.82 -9.57
CA ILE A 244 -25.50 -15.02 -10.65
C ILE A 244 -25.01 -15.57 -11.99
N VAL A 245 -25.95 -15.89 -12.88
CA VAL A 245 -25.67 -16.51 -14.19
C VAL A 245 -26.19 -15.73 -15.39
N SER A 246 -27.11 -14.76 -15.16
CA SER A 246 -27.61 -13.88 -16.25
C SER A 246 -28.06 -12.53 -15.75
N VAL A 247 -28.05 -11.54 -16.63
CA VAL A 247 -28.57 -10.18 -16.43
C VAL A 247 -29.50 -9.87 -17.58
N ASN A 248 -30.77 -9.56 -17.30
CA ASN A 248 -31.83 -9.30 -18.33
C ASN A 248 -31.90 -10.41 -19.40
N GLY A 249 -31.69 -11.67 -19.01
CA GLY A 249 -31.70 -12.83 -19.91
C GLY A 249 -30.38 -13.05 -20.68
N VAL A 250 -29.44 -12.11 -20.64
CA VAL A 250 -28.12 -12.29 -21.23
C VAL A 250 -27.29 -13.15 -20.29
N GLN A 251 -26.75 -14.27 -20.81
CA GLN A 251 -25.91 -15.19 -20.04
C GLN A 251 -24.60 -14.51 -19.64
N THR A 252 -24.33 -14.49 -18.34
CA THR A 252 -23.13 -13.89 -17.75
C THR A 252 -22.55 -14.83 -16.69
N PRO A 253 -22.03 -16.02 -17.10
CA PRO A 253 -21.53 -17.02 -16.17
C PRO A 253 -20.33 -16.53 -15.34
N PHE A 254 -19.61 -15.52 -15.81
CA PHE A 254 -18.44 -14.97 -15.16
C PHE A 254 -18.63 -13.52 -14.71
N PHE A 255 -17.90 -13.13 -13.67
CA PHE A 255 -18.02 -11.80 -13.06
C PHE A 255 -17.66 -10.65 -14.01
N ASP A 256 -16.65 -10.81 -14.86
CA ASP A 256 -16.28 -9.84 -15.89
C ASP A 256 -17.46 -9.56 -16.85
N GLN A 257 -18.12 -10.60 -17.32
CA GLN A 257 -19.29 -10.49 -18.20
C GLN A 257 -20.47 -9.84 -17.49
N MET A 258 -20.77 -10.25 -16.26
CA MET A 258 -21.83 -9.64 -15.47
C MET A 258 -21.56 -8.14 -15.27
N ARG A 259 -20.33 -7.78 -14.93
CA ARG A 259 -19.93 -6.37 -14.72
C ARG A 259 -20.08 -5.54 -15.99
N GLU A 260 -19.68 -6.06 -17.14
CA GLU A 260 -19.84 -5.36 -18.42
C GLU A 260 -21.34 -5.18 -18.76
N GLU A 261 -22.18 -6.18 -18.50
CA GLU A 261 -23.62 -6.07 -18.74
C GLU A 261 -24.26 -5.04 -17.78
N LEU A 262 -23.91 -5.05 -16.49
CA LEU A 262 -24.41 -4.05 -15.52
C LEU A 262 -24.03 -2.61 -15.88
N LYS A 263 -22.85 -2.38 -16.50
CA LYS A 263 -22.45 -1.04 -16.96
C LYS A 263 -23.42 -0.41 -17.95
N LYS A 264 -24.13 -1.24 -18.76
CA LYS A 264 -25.12 -0.79 -19.72
C LYS A 264 -26.42 -0.36 -19.04
N HIS A 265 -26.67 -0.80 -17.81
CA HIS A 265 -27.94 -0.62 -17.08
C HIS A 265 -27.78 0.20 -15.79
N LYS A 266 -26.85 1.17 -15.74
CA LYS A 266 -26.67 2.05 -14.59
C LYS A 266 -27.95 2.80 -14.22
N LYS A 267 -28.28 2.85 -12.93
CA LYS A 267 -29.47 3.52 -12.37
C LYS A 267 -30.80 2.96 -12.93
N SER A 268 -30.84 1.71 -13.30
CA SER A 268 -32.04 1.02 -13.74
C SER A 268 -32.20 -0.32 -13.04
N THR A 269 -33.38 -0.86 -13.03
CA THR A 269 -33.66 -2.19 -12.49
C THR A 269 -33.35 -3.24 -13.56
N VAL A 270 -32.67 -4.30 -13.15
CA VAL A 270 -32.34 -5.47 -13.98
C VAL A 270 -32.95 -6.73 -13.38
N THR A 271 -33.25 -7.70 -14.22
CA THR A 271 -33.62 -9.05 -13.81
C THR A 271 -32.37 -9.91 -13.77
N LEU A 272 -32.01 -10.41 -12.60
CA LEU A 272 -30.88 -11.32 -12.38
C LEU A 272 -31.37 -12.76 -12.39
N GLY A 273 -30.83 -13.61 -13.26
CA GLY A 273 -30.96 -15.06 -13.13
C GLY A 273 -29.93 -15.57 -12.14
N ILE A 274 -30.36 -16.20 -11.07
CA ILE A 274 -29.49 -16.74 -10.03
C ILE A 274 -29.75 -18.23 -9.83
N ILE A 275 -28.70 -18.98 -9.51
CA ILE A 275 -28.81 -20.36 -9.05
C ILE A 275 -28.70 -20.35 -7.53
N ARG A 276 -29.76 -20.80 -6.85
CA ARG A 276 -29.85 -20.96 -5.40
C ARG A 276 -30.24 -22.42 -5.11
N GLU A 277 -29.43 -23.15 -4.36
CA GLU A 277 -29.67 -24.57 -4.02
C GLU A 277 -29.95 -25.44 -5.25
N GLY A 278 -29.28 -25.13 -6.38
CA GLY A 278 -29.46 -25.83 -7.65
C GLY A 278 -30.69 -25.43 -8.50
N ALA A 279 -31.54 -24.55 -8.00
CA ALA A 279 -32.71 -24.03 -8.73
C ALA A 279 -32.39 -22.68 -9.37
N LEU A 280 -32.78 -22.51 -10.63
CA LEU A 280 -32.71 -21.20 -11.30
C LEU A 280 -33.94 -20.36 -10.89
N ILE A 281 -33.68 -19.21 -10.31
CA ILE A 281 -34.70 -18.23 -9.90
C ILE A 281 -34.34 -16.86 -10.44
N GLU A 282 -35.36 -16.00 -10.60
CA GLU A 282 -35.18 -14.63 -11.05
C GLU A 282 -35.40 -13.65 -9.91
N LYS A 283 -34.57 -12.61 -9.85
CA LYS A 283 -34.66 -11.52 -8.88
C LYS A 283 -34.50 -10.18 -9.58
N SER A 284 -35.36 -9.22 -9.24
CA SER A 284 -35.20 -7.85 -9.70
C SER A 284 -34.33 -7.06 -8.75
N CYS A 285 -33.26 -6.43 -9.25
CA CYS A 285 -32.33 -5.66 -8.46
C CYS A 285 -32.02 -4.33 -9.16
N GLU A 286 -31.93 -3.25 -8.39
CA GLU A 286 -31.56 -1.93 -8.91
C GLU A 286 -30.04 -1.83 -9.01
N VAL A 287 -29.54 -1.33 -10.15
CA VAL A 287 -28.11 -1.10 -10.41
C VAL A 287 -27.74 0.30 -9.98
N THR A 288 -26.72 0.46 -9.16
CA THR A 288 -26.25 1.78 -8.74
C THR A 288 -25.65 2.59 -9.88
N LYS A 289 -25.37 3.88 -9.64
CA LYS A 289 -24.63 4.75 -10.59
C LYS A 289 -23.23 4.22 -10.94
N ASN A 290 -22.66 3.40 -10.09
CA ASN A 290 -21.32 2.81 -10.26
C ASN A 290 -21.38 1.41 -10.90
N ALA A 291 -22.55 0.95 -11.36
CA ALA A 291 -22.77 -0.39 -11.89
C ALA A 291 -22.47 -1.51 -10.87
N THR A 292 -22.87 -1.30 -9.61
CA THR A 292 -22.79 -2.28 -8.52
C THR A 292 -24.19 -2.65 -8.03
N LEU A 293 -24.31 -3.77 -7.32
CA LEU A 293 -25.57 -4.27 -6.79
C LEU A 293 -25.62 -4.23 -5.24
N GLY A 294 -24.48 -4.07 -4.56
CA GLY A 294 -24.41 -4.03 -3.09
C GLY A 294 -24.11 -5.39 -2.46
N PHE A 295 -23.14 -6.12 -3.00
CA PHE A 295 -22.61 -7.33 -2.41
C PHE A 295 -21.11 -7.46 -2.67
N SER A 296 -20.38 -8.21 -1.82
CA SER A 296 -19.05 -8.71 -2.10
C SER A 296 -19.13 -10.10 -2.75
N ARG A 297 -18.23 -10.39 -3.69
CA ARG A 297 -18.18 -11.67 -4.39
C ARG A 297 -17.09 -12.58 -3.84
N LYS A 298 -17.20 -13.89 -4.08
CA LYS A 298 -16.07 -14.80 -3.90
C LYS A 298 -14.97 -14.46 -4.88
N THR A 299 -13.75 -14.48 -4.40
CA THR A 299 -12.53 -14.20 -5.17
C THR A 299 -11.95 -15.49 -5.76
N ALA A 300 -10.90 -15.36 -6.56
CA ALA A 300 -10.16 -16.53 -7.06
C ALA A 300 -9.59 -17.37 -5.90
N TYR A 301 -9.14 -16.73 -4.81
CA TYR A 301 -8.66 -17.43 -3.61
C TYR A 301 -9.74 -18.19 -2.85
N ASP A 302 -11.01 -17.82 -3.02
CA ASP A 302 -12.15 -18.56 -2.42
C ASP A 302 -12.57 -19.75 -3.30
N LEU A 303 -12.29 -19.72 -4.63
CA LEU A 303 -12.84 -20.68 -5.61
C LEU A 303 -11.81 -21.67 -6.17
N PHE A 304 -10.54 -21.31 -6.30
CA PHE A 304 -9.52 -22.10 -7.01
C PHE A 304 -8.53 -22.83 -6.09
N GLN A 305 -8.98 -23.44 -5.03
CA GLN A 305 -8.16 -24.29 -4.14
C GLN A 305 -6.73 -23.75 -3.99
N PRO A 306 -6.53 -22.64 -3.28
CA PRO A 306 -5.21 -22.07 -3.11
C PRO A 306 -4.32 -22.99 -2.27
N ASP A 307 -3.06 -23.09 -2.66
CA ASP A 307 -2.05 -23.77 -1.86
C ASP A 307 -1.51 -22.82 -0.77
N THR A 308 -1.38 -23.36 0.44
CA THR A 308 -0.74 -22.62 1.53
C THR A 308 0.66 -23.12 1.76
N LEU A 309 1.65 -22.34 1.34
CA LEU A 309 3.06 -22.60 1.60
C LEU A 309 3.41 -22.14 3.01
N ARG A 310 3.67 -23.08 3.91
CA ARG A 310 4.13 -22.80 5.27
C ARG A 310 5.65 -22.84 5.32
N TYR A 311 6.25 -21.78 5.81
CA TYR A 311 7.69 -21.65 5.94
C TYR A 311 8.13 -21.98 7.37
N GLY A 312 9.20 -22.77 7.51
CA GLY A 312 9.91 -22.90 8.77
C GLY A 312 10.68 -21.61 9.10
N PHE A 313 11.26 -21.53 10.31
CA PHE A 313 11.92 -20.30 10.80
C PHE A 313 12.95 -19.74 9.81
N LEU A 314 13.92 -20.52 9.34
CA LEU A 314 14.94 -20.02 8.40
C LEU A 314 14.39 -19.69 7.00
N PRO A 315 13.57 -20.54 6.36
CA PRO A 315 12.98 -20.21 5.06
C PRO A 315 12.08 -18.96 5.08
N SER A 316 11.45 -18.61 6.22
CA SER A 316 10.60 -17.42 6.33
C SER A 316 11.39 -16.12 6.08
N PHE A 317 12.70 -16.08 6.38
CA PHE A 317 13.55 -14.92 6.06
C PHE A 317 13.62 -14.66 4.56
N GLY A 318 13.88 -15.70 3.76
CA GLY A 318 13.91 -15.58 2.30
C GLY A 318 12.56 -15.13 1.73
N ALA A 319 11.48 -15.77 2.17
CA ALA A 319 10.11 -15.45 1.74
C ALA A 319 9.69 -14.03 2.13
N GLY A 320 9.95 -13.62 3.38
CA GLY A 320 9.60 -12.27 3.87
C GLY A 320 10.39 -11.17 3.17
N ILE A 321 11.69 -11.37 2.92
CA ILE A 321 12.51 -10.43 2.16
C ILE A 321 12.02 -10.33 0.71
N ARG A 322 11.68 -11.44 0.07
CA ARG A 322 11.10 -11.47 -1.27
C ARG A 322 9.82 -10.63 -1.32
N LEU A 323 8.86 -10.94 -0.43
CA LEU A 323 7.59 -10.21 -0.36
C LEU A 323 7.79 -8.71 -0.11
N GLY A 324 8.66 -8.34 0.84
CA GLY A 324 8.97 -6.94 1.13
C GLY A 324 9.57 -6.20 -0.07
N LYS A 325 10.49 -6.84 -0.81
CA LYS A 325 11.04 -6.29 -2.06
C LYS A 325 9.97 -6.11 -3.12
N GLU A 326 9.08 -7.08 -3.31
CA GLU A 326 7.97 -7.00 -4.27
C GLU A 326 7.03 -5.85 -3.95
N LYS A 327 6.62 -5.72 -2.68
CA LYS A 327 5.75 -4.62 -2.23
C LYS A 327 6.41 -3.25 -2.40
N LEU A 328 7.69 -3.13 -2.02
CA LEU A 328 8.44 -1.88 -2.17
C LEU A 328 8.63 -1.53 -3.66
N THR A 329 8.98 -2.50 -4.49
CA THR A 329 9.13 -2.31 -5.94
C THR A 329 7.82 -1.86 -6.57
N SER A 330 6.72 -2.55 -6.28
CA SER A 330 5.38 -2.18 -6.76
C SER A 330 5.02 -0.74 -6.35
N TYR A 331 5.33 -0.36 -5.10
CA TYR A 331 5.08 1.00 -4.62
C TYR A 331 5.91 2.05 -5.37
N VAL A 332 7.20 1.80 -5.58
CA VAL A 332 8.09 2.72 -6.33
C VAL A 332 7.60 2.92 -7.77
N TYR A 333 7.15 1.87 -8.44
CA TYR A 333 6.54 1.99 -9.77
C TYR A 333 5.22 2.77 -9.74
N THR A 334 4.38 2.51 -8.72
CA THR A 334 3.10 3.23 -8.56
C THR A 334 3.30 4.72 -8.28
N ILE A 335 4.33 5.09 -7.52
CA ILE A 335 4.68 6.51 -7.28
C ILE A 335 5.01 7.25 -8.57
N ARG A 336 5.70 6.62 -9.51
CA ARG A 336 5.95 7.23 -10.84
C ARG A 336 4.64 7.64 -11.52
N TYR A 337 3.61 6.80 -11.38
CA TYR A 337 2.27 7.11 -11.90
C TYR A 337 1.62 8.33 -11.21
N LEU A 338 1.83 8.52 -9.90
CA LEU A 338 1.27 9.67 -9.18
C LEU A 338 1.74 11.03 -9.74
N PHE A 339 2.91 11.08 -10.38
CA PHE A 339 3.40 12.28 -11.06
C PHE A 339 2.82 12.47 -12.47
N SER A 340 1.97 11.56 -12.96
CA SER A 340 1.22 11.74 -14.21
C SER A 340 -0.06 12.54 -13.98
N ALA A 341 -0.58 13.19 -15.03
CA ALA A 341 -1.83 13.97 -14.96
C ALA A 341 -3.05 13.12 -14.53
N SER A 342 -3.02 11.82 -14.82
CA SER A 342 -4.06 10.87 -14.44
C SER A 342 -3.92 10.37 -13.00
N GLY A 343 -2.68 10.26 -12.51
CA GLY A 343 -2.38 9.77 -11.17
C GLY A 343 -2.76 10.75 -10.07
N VAL A 344 -2.54 12.05 -10.28
CA VAL A 344 -2.90 13.10 -9.31
C VAL A 344 -4.40 13.05 -8.94
N LYS A 345 -5.27 12.72 -9.89
CA LYS A 345 -6.72 12.58 -9.64
C LYS A 345 -7.11 11.35 -8.81
N GLN A 346 -6.21 10.40 -8.65
CA GLN A 346 -6.44 9.14 -7.92
C GLN A 346 -5.72 9.10 -6.57
N MET A 347 -5.08 10.20 -6.14
CA MET A 347 -4.47 10.29 -4.82
C MET A 347 -5.56 10.18 -3.76
N GLY A 348 -5.46 9.15 -2.94
CA GLY A 348 -6.32 8.96 -1.78
C GLY A 348 -5.63 9.53 -0.53
N GLY A 349 -6.36 10.34 0.24
CA GLY A 349 -5.89 10.82 1.54
C GLY A 349 -5.97 9.73 2.63
N PHE A 350 -6.01 10.13 3.89
CA PHE A 350 -6.08 9.23 5.05
C PHE A 350 -7.18 8.17 4.96
N GLY A 351 -8.30 8.47 4.28
CA GLY A 351 -9.38 7.49 4.05
C GLY A 351 -8.94 6.29 3.21
N ALA A 352 -8.08 6.51 2.20
CA ALA A 352 -7.54 5.41 1.40
C ALA A 352 -6.55 4.53 2.20
N ILE A 353 -5.78 5.13 3.11
CA ILE A 353 -4.89 4.40 4.01
C ILE A 353 -5.71 3.59 5.02
N GLY A 354 -6.78 4.16 5.59
CA GLY A 354 -7.71 3.44 6.46
C GLY A 354 -8.36 2.24 5.78
N GLY A 355 -8.73 2.38 4.50
CA GLY A 355 -9.29 1.30 3.69
C GLY A 355 -8.33 0.13 3.38
N MET A 356 -7.05 0.22 3.76
CA MET A 356 -6.10 -0.90 3.69
C MET A 356 -6.32 -1.94 4.80
N PHE A 357 -7.01 -1.55 5.86
CA PHE A 357 -7.33 -2.43 6.99
C PHE A 357 -8.70 -3.07 6.79
N ASN A 358 -8.81 -4.37 7.12
CA ASN A 358 -10.07 -5.07 7.03
C ASN A 358 -11.05 -4.52 8.09
N PRO A 359 -12.33 -4.26 7.76
CA PRO A 359 -13.36 -3.97 8.76
C PRO A 359 -13.42 -5.01 9.87
N ASP A 360 -13.36 -6.28 9.51
CA ASP A 360 -13.18 -7.37 10.47
C ASP A 360 -11.74 -7.43 10.94
N TRP A 361 -11.56 -7.55 12.28
CA TRP A 361 -10.22 -7.58 12.85
C TRP A 361 -9.45 -8.84 12.44
N ASP A 362 -8.56 -8.71 11.46
CA ASP A 362 -7.66 -9.76 10.98
C ASP A 362 -6.21 -9.43 11.27
N TRP A 363 -5.58 -10.19 12.14
CA TRP A 363 -4.20 -9.98 12.52
C TRP A 363 -3.21 -10.18 11.38
N LYS A 364 -3.46 -11.09 10.43
CA LYS A 364 -2.63 -11.25 9.24
C LYS A 364 -2.67 -10.01 8.38
N GLY A 365 -3.88 -9.54 8.05
CA GLY A 365 -4.10 -8.33 7.27
C GLY A 365 -3.53 -7.09 7.95
N PHE A 366 -3.75 -6.96 9.27
CA PHE A 366 -3.17 -5.87 10.08
C PHE A 366 -1.65 -5.79 9.95
N TRP A 367 -0.94 -6.91 10.13
CA TRP A 367 0.53 -6.92 10.04
C TRP A 367 1.03 -6.72 8.62
N ILE A 368 0.34 -7.24 7.60
CA ILE A 368 0.68 -6.99 6.19
C ILE A 368 0.56 -5.50 5.87
N ALA A 369 -0.54 -4.85 6.26
CA ALA A 369 -0.75 -3.42 6.07
C ALA A 369 0.29 -2.59 6.85
N THR A 370 0.58 -2.95 8.11
CA THR A 370 1.59 -2.29 8.94
C THR A 370 2.99 -2.40 8.34
N ALA A 371 3.38 -3.60 7.84
CA ALA A 371 4.66 -3.78 7.17
C ALA A 371 4.78 -2.91 5.91
N PHE A 372 3.72 -2.85 5.11
CA PHE A 372 3.67 -2.04 3.91
C PHE A 372 3.77 -0.54 4.24
N LEU A 373 3.02 -0.06 5.23
CA LEU A 373 3.11 1.33 5.70
C LEU A 373 4.52 1.65 6.24
N SER A 374 5.16 0.71 6.93
CA SER A 374 6.55 0.87 7.40
C SER A 374 7.53 1.10 6.25
N LEU A 375 7.42 0.30 5.17
CA LEU A 375 8.25 0.47 3.97
C LEU A 375 7.93 1.78 3.23
N ILE A 376 6.65 2.16 3.13
CA ILE A 376 6.24 3.45 2.55
C ILE A 376 6.85 4.61 3.34
N LEU A 377 6.73 4.61 4.67
CA LEU A 377 7.30 5.65 5.53
C LEU A 377 8.82 5.74 5.38
N ALA A 378 9.52 4.59 5.32
CA ALA A 378 10.96 4.57 5.08
C ALA A 378 11.31 5.18 3.71
N PHE A 379 10.57 4.80 2.66
CA PHE A 379 10.79 5.32 1.31
C PHE A 379 10.47 6.81 1.18
N MET A 380 9.34 7.25 1.72
CA MET A 380 8.95 8.66 1.66
C MET A 380 9.91 9.55 2.45
N ASN A 381 10.32 9.11 3.64
CA ASN A 381 11.23 9.87 4.49
C ASN A 381 12.66 9.94 3.96
N ILE A 382 13.10 9.02 3.07
CA ILE A 382 14.43 9.13 2.43
C ILE A 382 14.42 10.07 1.21
N LEU A 383 13.25 10.44 0.68
CA LEU A 383 13.19 11.37 -0.45
C LEU A 383 13.83 12.72 -0.10
N PRO A 384 14.52 13.38 -1.04
CA PRO A 384 15.20 14.66 -0.80
C PRO A 384 14.20 15.83 -0.75
N ILE A 385 13.15 15.67 0.07
CA ILE A 385 12.11 16.68 0.28
C ILE A 385 12.40 17.38 1.61
N PRO A 386 12.68 18.68 1.63
CA PRO A 386 12.78 19.43 2.88
C PRO A 386 11.49 19.24 3.72
N ALA A 387 11.60 19.23 5.02
CA ALA A 387 10.60 18.82 6.02
C ALA A 387 10.47 17.31 6.25
N LEU A 388 11.15 16.47 5.45
CA LEU A 388 11.36 15.04 5.74
C LEU A 388 12.83 14.80 6.12
N ASP A 389 13.12 13.65 6.73
CA ASP A 389 14.50 13.27 7.10
C ASP A 389 15.47 13.33 5.93
N GLY A 390 15.01 12.90 4.74
CA GLY A 390 15.80 12.91 3.50
C GLY A 390 16.24 14.32 3.08
N GLY A 391 15.47 15.36 3.40
CA GLY A 391 15.88 16.73 3.19
C GLY A 391 17.09 17.11 4.05
N HIS A 392 17.09 16.72 5.32
CA HIS A 392 18.25 16.90 6.22
C HIS A 392 19.44 16.04 5.78
N VAL A 393 19.20 14.80 5.37
CA VAL A 393 20.22 13.90 4.80
C VAL A 393 20.90 14.54 3.59
N MET A 394 20.13 15.13 2.67
CA MET A 394 20.66 15.83 1.52
C MET A 394 21.58 17.00 1.91
N PHE A 395 21.18 17.82 2.88
CA PHE A 395 22.01 18.93 3.35
C PHE A 395 23.29 18.43 4.04
N LEU A 396 23.21 17.35 4.77
CA LEU A 396 24.39 16.74 5.43
C LEU A 396 25.36 16.12 4.41
N ILE A 397 24.84 15.46 3.36
CA ILE A 397 25.68 14.96 2.25
C ILE A 397 26.39 16.13 1.54
N TYR A 398 25.65 17.21 1.26
CA TYR A 398 26.25 18.43 0.70
C TYR A 398 27.38 18.94 1.60
N GLU A 399 27.18 19.03 2.91
CA GLU A 399 28.18 19.48 3.88
C GLU A 399 29.41 18.58 3.90
N ILE A 400 29.24 17.25 3.85
CA ILE A 400 30.34 16.29 3.81
C ILE A 400 31.19 16.48 2.55
N ILE A 401 30.54 16.69 1.39
CA ILE A 401 31.24 16.86 0.09
C ILE A 401 31.94 18.23 0.01
N ARG A 402 31.28 19.29 0.48
CA ARG A 402 31.77 20.68 0.33
C ARG A 402 32.63 21.15 1.52
N GLY A 403 32.62 20.41 2.62
CA GLY A 403 33.30 20.80 3.86
C GLY A 403 32.67 21.98 4.60
N LYS A 404 31.49 22.46 4.15
CA LYS A 404 30.76 23.57 4.77
C LYS A 404 29.26 23.31 4.66
N ALA A 405 28.53 23.58 5.76
CA ALA A 405 27.07 23.51 5.78
C ALA A 405 26.45 24.56 4.84
N PRO A 406 25.27 24.29 4.25
CA PRO A 406 24.49 25.31 3.56
C PRO A 406 24.16 26.49 4.49
N PRO A 407 23.94 27.72 3.93
CA PRO A 407 23.51 28.85 4.74
C PRO A 407 22.22 28.56 5.50
N GLN A 408 22.16 28.94 6.77
CA GLN A 408 21.00 28.69 7.63
C GLN A 408 19.68 29.17 7.01
N LYS A 409 19.67 30.40 6.49
CA LYS A 409 18.48 30.96 5.81
C LYS A 409 17.98 30.10 4.63
N PHE A 410 18.91 29.49 3.90
CA PHE A 410 18.55 28.61 2.80
C PHE A 410 17.85 27.34 3.32
N MET A 411 18.38 26.73 4.39
CA MET A 411 17.77 25.54 5.01
C MET A 411 16.38 25.86 5.58
N GLU A 412 16.21 27.00 6.26
CA GLU A 412 14.92 27.44 6.80
C GLU A 412 13.86 27.66 5.70
N ILE A 413 14.23 28.32 4.60
CA ILE A 413 13.33 28.57 3.46
C ILE A 413 12.96 27.24 2.79
N ALA A 414 13.95 26.35 2.57
CA ALA A 414 13.71 25.04 2.00
C ALA A 414 12.74 24.22 2.86
N GLN A 415 12.95 24.20 4.19
CA GLN A 415 12.08 23.52 5.16
C GLN A 415 10.63 24.05 5.07
N MET A 416 10.46 25.38 5.04
CA MET A 416 9.14 26.01 4.91
C MET A 416 8.44 25.63 3.60
N ILE A 417 9.17 25.61 2.48
CA ILE A 417 8.61 25.20 1.18
C ILE A 417 8.22 23.72 1.22
N GLY A 418 9.07 22.86 1.77
CA GLY A 418 8.77 21.44 1.93
C GLY A 418 7.53 21.19 2.78
N MET A 419 7.39 21.90 3.89
CA MET A 419 6.21 21.81 4.75
C MET A 419 4.93 22.25 4.03
N LEU A 420 4.97 23.37 3.27
CA LEU A 420 3.83 23.81 2.47
C LEU A 420 3.45 22.79 1.39
N LEU A 421 4.45 22.17 0.75
CA LEU A 421 4.23 21.12 -0.23
C LEU A 421 3.56 19.90 0.41
N LEU A 422 4.02 19.46 1.57
CA LEU A 422 3.40 18.34 2.29
C LEU A 422 1.97 18.66 2.71
N LEU A 423 1.70 19.87 3.22
CA LEU A 423 0.35 20.31 3.59
C LEU A 423 -0.61 20.38 2.39
N THR A 424 -0.11 20.64 1.18
CA THR A 424 -0.95 20.65 -0.03
C THR A 424 -1.23 19.25 -0.58
N LEU A 425 -0.41 18.26 -0.21
CA LEU A 425 -0.58 16.85 -0.64
C LEU A 425 -1.51 16.06 0.29
N VAL A 426 -1.71 16.50 1.53
CA VAL A 426 -2.61 15.90 2.53
C VAL A 426 -4.00 16.52 2.43
#